data_c0c6a635d3ac3e8de678bad64b0031ec
#
_entry.id   c0c6a635d3ac3e8de678bad64b0031ec
#
_cell.length_a   1.000
_cell.length_b   1.000
_cell.length_c   1.000
_cell.angle_alpha   90.00
_cell.angle_beta   90.00
_cell.angle_gamma   90.00
#
_symmetry.space_group_name_H-M   'P 1'
#
loop_
_entity.id
_entity.type
_entity.pdbx_description
1 polymer ?
#
loop_
_entity_poly.entity_id
_entity_poly.type
_entity_poly.pdbx_seq_one_letter_code
_entity_poly.pdbx_strand_id
1 'polypeptide(L)'
;MISKTDNIAEYVLKIWQIEDLIRAFHDDEAMHQNAFMSEIRMMMEREGTMEKGHVAVSMVAVSEMQDLHEELYREDASYRGAWLQLMPAMTILKAKTDRPTMSDMEICLTFLYEIMLLRMQKKAISAATTATQQQVSQLLRHISMAYYADHHPIQDDNQAAI
;
A
#
# COMPACT_ATOMS: atom_id res chain seq x y z
N MET A 1 8.91 0.84 13.68
CA MET A 1 8.08 1.27 12.55
C MET A 1 8.68 0.75 11.25
N ILE A 2 7.84 0.32 10.33
CA ILE A 2 8.29 -0.21 9.04
C ILE A 2 8.74 0.95 8.15
N SER A 3 9.96 0.87 7.62
CA SER A 3 10.44 1.88 6.69
C SER A 3 9.90 1.60 5.29
N LYS A 4 9.78 2.66 4.49
CA LYS A 4 9.33 2.58 3.09
C LYS A 4 10.20 1.60 2.28
N THR A 5 11.50 1.60 2.50
CA THR A 5 12.43 0.75 1.75
C THR A 5 12.39 -0.71 2.19
N ASP A 6 11.95 -0.99 3.42
CA ASP A 6 11.85 -2.37 3.91
C ASP A 6 10.60 -3.08 3.39
N ASN A 7 9.46 -2.40 3.38
CA ASN A 7 8.22 -2.94 2.83
C ASN A 7 7.29 -1.77 2.44
N ILE A 8 7.31 -1.40 1.17
CA ILE A 8 6.57 -0.21 0.70
C ILE A 8 5.05 -0.38 0.83
N ALA A 9 4.52 -1.57 0.60
CA ALA A 9 3.08 -1.80 0.73
C ALA A 9 2.62 -1.65 2.19
N GLU A 10 3.32 -2.27 3.13
CA GLU A 10 3.00 -2.13 4.55
C GLU A 10 3.19 -0.69 5.05
N TYR A 11 4.20 0.02 4.53
CA TYR A 11 4.41 1.42 4.84
C TYR A 11 3.17 2.25 4.49
N VAL A 12 2.62 2.08 3.29
CA VAL A 12 1.40 2.78 2.85
C VAL A 12 0.21 2.42 3.73
N LEU A 13 -0.03 1.12 3.93
CA LEU A 13 -1.17 0.64 4.73
C LEU A 13 -1.09 1.13 6.17
N LYS A 14 0.12 1.20 6.74
CA LYS A 14 0.33 1.69 8.10
C LYS A 14 0.02 3.18 8.20
N ILE A 15 0.46 3.99 7.24
CA ILE A 15 0.12 5.41 7.21
C ILE A 15 -1.39 5.60 7.13
N TRP A 16 -2.07 4.88 6.25
CA TRP A 16 -3.53 4.96 6.11
C TRP A 16 -4.26 4.58 7.39
N GLN A 17 -3.76 3.56 8.10
CA GLN A 17 -4.30 3.18 9.40
C GLN A 17 -4.12 4.31 10.43
N ILE A 18 -2.96 4.94 10.45
CA ILE A 18 -2.68 6.07 11.34
C ILE A 18 -3.58 7.27 11.03
N GLU A 19 -3.79 7.57 9.75
CA GLU A 19 -4.72 8.61 9.33
C GLU A 19 -6.11 8.39 9.93
N ASP A 20 -6.63 7.17 9.83
CA ASP A 20 -7.95 6.84 10.37
C ASP A 20 -8.00 6.91 11.89
N LEU A 21 -6.92 6.50 12.58
CA LEU A 21 -6.80 6.64 14.02
C LEU A 21 -6.82 8.11 14.44
N ILE A 22 -6.10 8.96 13.72
CA ILE A 22 -6.06 10.40 13.98
C ILE A 22 -7.47 11.00 13.79
N ARG A 23 -8.18 10.62 12.73
CA ARG A 23 -9.55 11.08 12.48
C ARG A 23 -10.51 10.68 13.58
N ALA A 24 -10.34 9.46 14.11
CA ALA A 24 -11.21 8.93 15.17
C ALA A 24 -10.92 9.53 16.54
N PHE A 25 -9.65 9.84 16.85
CA PHE A 25 -9.19 10.21 18.18
C PHE A 25 -8.40 11.53 18.19
N HIS A 26 -8.72 12.46 17.30
CA HIS A 26 -7.97 13.72 17.14
C HIS A 26 -7.93 14.60 18.40
N ASP A 27 -8.90 14.45 19.31
CA ASP A 27 -8.96 15.21 20.58
C ASP A 27 -8.26 14.49 21.74
N ASP A 28 -7.74 13.29 21.53
CA ASP A 28 -7.08 12.52 22.59
C ASP A 28 -5.59 12.90 22.66
N GLU A 29 -5.19 13.52 23.80
CA GLU A 29 -3.79 13.92 24.01
C GLU A 29 -2.81 12.74 24.00
N ALA A 30 -3.26 11.54 24.36
CA ALA A 30 -2.41 10.34 24.33
C ALA A 30 -1.92 10.04 22.92
N MET A 31 -2.67 10.41 21.88
CA MET A 31 -2.28 10.23 20.48
C MET A 31 -1.14 11.15 20.06
N HIS A 32 -0.87 12.23 20.83
CA HIS A 32 0.21 13.17 20.50
C HIS A 32 1.58 12.72 21.05
N GLN A 33 1.63 11.67 21.86
CA GLN A 33 2.87 11.21 22.48
C GLN A 33 3.77 10.41 21.53
N ASN A 34 3.22 9.88 20.45
CA ASN A 34 3.99 9.13 19.45
C ASN A 34 4.48 10.13 18.37
N ALA A 35 5.80 10.24 18.25
CA ALA A 35 6.41 11.17 17.29
C ALA A 35 5.96 10.94 15.84
N PHE A 36 5.80 9.69 15.43
CA PHE A 36 5.37 9.36 14.08
C PHE A 36 3.91 9.76 13.82
N MET A 37 3.03 9.50 14.79
CA MET A 37 1.63 9.92 14.68
C MET A 37 1.52 11.45 14.64
N SER A 38 2.34 12.15 15.42
CA SER A 38 2.39 13.61 15.38
C SER A 38 2.84 14.13 14.03
N GLU A 39 3.82 13.51 13.41
CA GLU A 39 4.26 13.89 12.05
C GLU A 39 3.15 13.69 11.02
N ILE A 40 2.47 12.56 11.04
CA ILE A 40 1.36 12.29 10.13
C ILE A 40 0.23 13.31 10.34
N ARG A 41 -0.09 13.61 11.59
CA ARG A 41 -1.11 14.63 11.92
C ARG A 41 -0.74 16.00 11.35
N MET A 42 0.50 16.43 11.51
CA MET A 42 0.98 17.69 10.95
C MET A 42 0.86 17.71 9.43
N MET A 43 1.19 16.61 8.76
CA MET A 43 1.00 16.48 7.32
C MET A 43 -0.47 16.59 6.93
N MET A 44 -1.35 15.90 7.64
CA MET A 44 -2.80 15.94 7.38
C MET A 44 -3.36 17.35 7.54
N GLU A 45 -2.96 18.07 8.59
CA GLU A 45 -3.38 19.45 8.82
C GLU A 45 -2.89 20.38 7.70
N ARG A 46 -1.62 20.25 7.32
CA ARG A 46 -1.01 21.07 6.28
C ARG A 46 -1.59 20.81 4.91
N GLU A 47 -1.92 19.57 4.61
CA GLU A 47 -2.38 19.15 3.28
C GLU A 47 -3.92 19.15 3.15
N GLY A 48 -4.64 19.41 4.23
CA GLY A 48 -6.10 19.44 4.21
C GLY A 48 -6.75 18.07 4.14
N THR A 49 -6.10 17.02 4.69
CA THR A 49 -6.59 15.64 4.65
C THR A 49 -7.11 15.15 6.00
N MET A 50 -7.48 16.06 6.92
CA MET A 50 -7.99 15.68 8.24
C MET A 50 -9.32 14.90 8.16
N GLU A 51 -10.17 15.18 7.19
CA GLU A 51 -11.48 14.53 7.08
C GLU A 51 -11.46 13.35 6.09
N LYS A 52 -10.74 13.48 4.99
CA LYS A 52 -10.67 12.46 3.95
C LYS A 52 -9.41 12.63 3.11
N GLY A 53 -9.08 11.59 2.35
CA GLY A 53 -7.91 11.56 1.48
C GLY A 53 -6.69 11.02 2.20
N HIS A 54 -5.55 11.08 1.53
CA HIS A 54 -4.29 10.53 2.03
C HIS A 54 -3.18 11.57 1.96
N VAL A 55 -2.27 11.52 2.93
CA VAL A 55 -1.09 12.39 2.93
C VAL A 55 -0.21 12.10 1.71
N ALA A 56 0.39 13.15 1.18
CA ALA A 56 1.18 13.08 -0.06
C ALA A 56 2.31 12.05 0.02
N VAL A 57 2.96 11.89 1.16
CA VAL A 57 4.05 10.94 1.33
C VAL A 57 3.61 9.49 1.05
N SER A 58 2.40 9.11 1.43
CA SER A 58 1.87 7.80 1.10
C SER A 58 1.51 7.69 -0.38
N MET A 59 0.99 8.75 -0.98
CA MET A 59 0.60 8.74 -2.39
C MET A 59 1.81 8.75 -3.33
N VAL A 60 2.92 9.36 -2.92
CA VAL A 60 4.21 9.21 -3.63
C VAL A 60 4.65 7.74 -3.62
N ALA A 61 4.54 7.07 -2.48
CA ALA A 61 4.85 5.64 -2.39
C ALA A 61 3.95 4.80 -3.31
N VAL A 62 2.64 5.10 -3.36
CA VAL A 62 1.71 4.44 -4.27
C VAL A 62 2.12 4.65 -5.73
N SER A 63 2.55 5.85 -6.09
CA SER A 63 3.03 6.18 -7.43
C SER A 63 4.29 5.38 -7.79
N GLU A 64 5.23 5.25 -6.85
CA GLU A 64 6.42 4.42 -7.05
C GLU A 64 6.06 2.94 -7.23
N MET A 65 5.08 2.44 -6.48
CA MET A 65 4.56 1.07 -6.66
C MET A 65 3.93 0.89 -8.04
N GLN A 66 3.20 1.90 -8.52
CA GLN A 66 2.59 1.85 -9.85
C GLN A 66 3.65 1.80 -10.96
N ASP A 67 4.72 2.58 -10.83
CA ASP A 67 5.84 2.55 -11.78
C ASP A 67 6.48 1.15 -11.83
N LEU A 68 6.72 0.54 -10.66
CA LEU A 68 7.24 -0.82 -10.57
C LEU A 68 6.28 -1.86 -11.15
N HIS A 69 4.98 -1.69 -10.93
CA HIS A 69 3.97 -2.56 -11.51
C HIS A 69 4.06 -2.55 -13.05
N GLU A 70 4.16 -1.39 -13.64
CA GLU A 70 4.27 -1.24 -15.09
C GLU A 70 5.57 -1.84 -15.63
N GLU A 71 6.68 -1.63 -14.93
CA GLU A 71 7.97 -2.21 -15.27
C GLU A 71 7.94 -3.74 -15.20
N LEU A 72 7.45 -4.30 -14.09
CA LEU A 72 7.35 -5.75 -13.91
C LEU A 72 6.38 -6.38 -14.92
N TYR A 73 5.31 -5.70 -15.25
CA TYR A 73 4.38 -6.18 -16.28
C TYR A 73 5.07 -6.32 -17.64
N ARG A 74 5.96 -5.40 -17.99
CA ARG A 74 6.71 -5.46 -19.24
C ARG A 74 7.83 -6.52 -19.20
N GLU A 75 8.52 -6.64 -18.09
CA GLU A 75 9.81 -7.36 -18.02
C GLU A 75 9.72 -8.74 -17.39
N ASP A 76 8.72 -9.01 -16.56
CA ASP A 76 8.59 -10.25 -15.79
C ASP A 76 7.34 -11.02 -16.23
N ALA A 77 7.53 -12.10 -16.99
CA ALA A 77 6.43 -12.92 -17.51
C ALA A 77 5.60 -13.56 -16.37
N SER A 78 6.24 -13.96 -15.27
CA SER A 78 5.56 -14.53 -14.11
C SER A 78 4.65 -13.50 -13.43
N TYR A 79 5.16 -12.30 -13.22
CA TYR A 79 4.37 -11.19 -12.67
C TYR A 79 3.18 -10.84 -13.58
N ARG A 80 3.44 -10.73 -14.87
CA ARG A 80 2.38 -10.44 -15.86
C ARG A 80 1.29 -11.50 -15.85
N GLY A 81 1.68 -12.79 -15.76
CA GLY A 81 0.72 -13.90 -15.68
C GLY A 81 -0.16 -13.79 -14.43
N ALA A 82 0.42 -13.51 -13.29
CA ALA A 82 -0.32 -13.33 -12.04
C ALA A 82 -1.28 -12.13 -12.12
N TRP A 83 -0.84 -11.02 -12.71
CA TRP A 83 -1.69 -9.84 -12.92
C TRP A 83 -2.87 -10.15 -13.85
N LEU A 84 -2.63 -10.85 -14.94
CA LEU A 84 -3.70 -11.23 -15.89
C LEU A 84 -4.74 -12.14 -15.23
N GLN A 85 -4.33 -13.03 -14.33
CA GLN A 85 -5.25 -13.85 -13.56
C GLN A 85 -6.14 -13.01 -12.62
N LEU A 86 -5.63 -11.88 -12.15
CA LEU A 86 -6.35 -10.98 -11.26
C LEU A 86 -7.32 -10.05 -12.02
N MET A 87 -7.18 -9.90 -13.32
CA MET A 87 -7.94 -8.93 -14.11
C MET A 87 -9.46 -8.99 -13.96
N PRO A 88 -10.11 -10.18 -13.91
CA PRO A 88 -11.56 -10.22 -13.68
C PRO A 88 -11.96 -9.57 -12.37
N ALA A 89 -11.22 -9.83 -11.29
CA ALA A 89 -11.47 -9.21 -9.99
C ALA A 89 -11.19 -7.72 -10.03
N MET A 90 -10.11 -7.29 -10.70
CA MET A 90 -9.78 -5.86 -10.85
C MET A 90 -10.86 -5.10 -11.60
N THR A 91 -11.47 -5.70 -12.60
CA THR A 91 -12.58 -5.08 -13.33
C THR A 91 -13.76 -4.79 -12.39
N ILE A 92 -14.07 -5.72 -11.49
CA ILE A 92 -15.13 -5.53 -10.49
C ILE A 92 -14.74 -4.43 -9.49
N LEU A 93 -13.50 -4.43 -9.00
CA LEU A 93 -13.02 -3.43 -8.07
C LEU A 93 -13.02 -2.03 -8.68
N LYS A 94 -12.59 -1.90 -9.93
CA LYS A 94 -12.60 -0.61 -10.66
C LYS A 94 -14.02 -0.06 -10.81
N ALA A 95 -15.00 -0.93 -11.07
CA ALA A 95 -16.39 -0.51 -11.22
C ALA A 95 -16.99 0.04 -9.92
N LYS A 96 -16.41 -0.31 -8.77
CA LYS A 96 -16.86 0.15 -7.44
C LYS A 96 -16.18 1.42 -6.97
N THR A 97 -15.16 1.92 -7.67
CA THR A 97 -14.42 3.12 -7.25
C THR A 97 -15.15 4.39 -7.66
N ASP A 98 -15.13 5.39 -6.77
CA ASP A 98 -15.74 6.70 -7.01
C ASP A 98 -14.82 7.62 -7.83
N ARG A 99 -13.54 7.26 -7.96
CA ARG A 99 -12.55 8.08 -8.65
C ARG A 99 -12.01 7.34 -9.85
N PRO A 100 -12.34 7.76 -11.07
CA PRO A 100 -11.89 7.08 -12.28
C PRO A 100 -10.37 7.18 -12.53
N THR A 101 -9.67 8.03 -11.78
CA THR A 101 -8.23 8.26 -11.92
C THR A 101 -7.39 7.42 -10.95
N MET A 102 -7.99 6.53 -10.15
CA MET A 102 -7.23 5.65 -9.26
C MET A 102 -6.35 4.71 -10.06
N SER A 103 -5.07 4.64 -9.68
CA SER A 103 -4.13 3.69 -10.27
C SER A 103 -4.45 2.25 -9.83
N ASP A 104 -3.94 1.27 -10.55
CA ASP A 104 -4.12 -0.14 -10.20
C ASP A 104 -3.57 -0.44 -8.80
N MET A 105 -2.43 0.13 -8.44
CA MET A 105 -1.83 -0.06 -7.12
C MET A 105 -2.66 0.59 -6.02
N GLU A 106 -3.20 1.77 -6.26
CA GLU A 106 -4.10 2.41 -5.28
C GLU A 106 -5.35 1.55 -5.04
N ILE A 107 -5.93 0.99 -6.10
CA ILE A 107 -7.09 0.09 -6.00
C ILE A 107 -6.74 -1.16 -5.19
N CYS A 108 -5.60 -1.79 -5.47
CA CYS A 108 -5.14 -2.96 -4.73
C CYS A 108 -4.93 -2.67 -3.25
N LEU A 109 -4.27 -1.57 -2.92
CA LEU A 109 -4.02 -1.16 -1.54
C LEU A 109 -5.32 -0.82 -0.82
N THR A 110 -6.22 -0.08 -1.47
CA THR A 110 -7.54 0.25 -0.91
C THR A 110 -8.33 -1.01 -0.62
N PHE A 111 -8.32 -1.97 -1.52
CA PHE A 111 -8.99 -3.27 -1.31
C PHE A 111 -8.43 -4.00 -0.09
N LEU A 112 -7.11 -4.12 0.02
CA LEU A 112 -6.49 -4.77 1.18
C LEU A 112 -6.80 -4.03 2.49
N TYR A 113 -6.81 -2.70 2.44
CA TYR A 113 -7.12 -1.88 3.60
C TYR A 113 -8.56 -2.12 4.06
N GLU A 114 -9.53 -2.15 3.14
CA GLU A 114 -10.92 -2.44 3.45
C GLU A 114 -11.11 -3.85 4.04
N ILE A 115 -10.41 -4.84 3.51
CA ILE A 115 -10.43 -6.21 4.06
C ILE A 115 -9.89 -6.22 5.49
N MET A 116 -8.79 -5.50 5.75
CA MET A 116 -8.24 -5.36 7.09
C MET A 116 -9.27 -4.77 8.06
N LEU A 117 -9.98 -3.73 7.66
CA LEU A 117 -11.03 -3.12 8.48
C LEU A 117 -12.18 -4.08 8.76
N LEU A 118 -12.62 -4.83 7.76
CA LEU A 118 -13.67 -5.84 7.92
C LEU A 118 -13.26 -6.92 8.92
N ARG A 119 -12.02 -7.39 8.87
CA ARG A 119 -11.49 -8.37 9.82
C ARG A 119 -11.44 -7.82 11.24
N MET A 120 -11.02 -6.57 11.40
CA MET A 120 -11.01 -5.91 12.71
C MET A 120 -12.41 -5.77 13.29
N GLN A 121 -13.41 -5.60 12.46
CA GLN A 121 -14.82 -5.55 12.85
C GLN A 121 -15.46 -6.94 13.01
N LYS A 122 -14.68 -8.00 12.81
CA LYS A 122 -15.12 -9.41 12.87
C LYS A 122 -16.27 -9.72 11.90
N LYS A 123 -16.31 -9.01 10.76
CA LYS A 123 -17.29 -9.28 9.72
C LYS A 123 -16.87 -10.46 8.85
N ALA A 124 -17.86 -11.22 8.38
CA ALA A 124 -17.60 -12.34 7.49
C ALA A 124 -17.11 -11.88 6.13
N ILE A 125 -16.12 -12.60 5.58
CA ILE A 125 -15.55 -12.33 4.26
C ILE A 125 -15.80 -13.60 3.41
N SER A 126 -16.34 -13.41 2.20
CA SER A 126 -16.63 -14.53 1.30
C SER A 126 -15.36 -15.24 0.86
N ALA A 127 -15.50 -16.51 0.45
CA ALA A 127 -14.39 -17.29 -0.09
C ALA A 127 -13.81 -16.65 -1.36
N ALA A 128 -14.66 -16.09 -2.22
CA ALA A 128 -14.22 -15.39 -3.43
C ALA A 128 -13.37 -14.15 -3.10
N THR A 129 -13.80 -13.36 -2.11
CA THR A 129 -13.05 -12.19 -1.66
C THR A 129 -11.73 -12.59 -1.01
N THR A 130 -11.71 -13.66 -0.22
CA THR A 130 -10.48 -14.20 0.38
C THR A 130 -9.49 -14.64 -0.70
N ALA A 131 -9.96 -15.30 -1.75
CA ALA A 131 -9.11 -15.71 -2.87
C ALA A 131 -8.50 -14.47 -3.58
N THR A 132 -9.30 -13.45 -3.83
CA THR A 132 -8.82 -12.18 -4.40
C THR A 132 -7.80 -11.51 -3.49
N GLN A 133 -8.04 -11.49 -2.19
CA GLN A 133 -7.10 -10.95 -1.20
C GLN A 133 -5.73 -11.64 -1.27
N GLN A 134 -5.72 -12.96 -1.39
CA GLN A 134 -4.46 -13.71 -1.50
C GLN A 134 -3.70 -13.35 -2.77
N GLN A 135 -4.40 -13.23 -3.90
CA GLN A 135 -3.78 -12.84 -5.18
C GLN A 135 -3.21 -11.42 -5.11
N VAL A 136 -3.97 -10.48 -4.58
CA VAL A 136 -3.51 -9.07 -4.41
C VAL A 136 -2.32 -9.01 -3.47
N SER A 137 -2.36 -9.72 -2.35
CA SER A 137 -1.27 -9.76 -1.38
C SER A 137 0.02 -10.31 -1.98
N GLN A 138 -0.06 -11.34 -2.82
CA GLN A 138 1.11 -11.89 -3.50
C GLN A 138 1.71 -10.89 -4.49
N LEU A 139 0.88 -10.19 -5.25
CA LEU A 139 1.36 -9.15 -6.17
C LEU A 139 2.05 -8.02 -5.43
N LEU A 140 1.44 -7.52 -4.35
CA LEU A 140 2.03 -6.44 -3.56
C LEU A 140 3.30 -6.87 -2.85
N ARG A 141 3.41 -8.13 -2.45
CA ARG A 141 4.66 -8.68 -1.92
C ARG A 141 5.75 -8.66 -2.98
N HIS A 142 5.43 -9.04 -4.21
CA HIS A 142 6.38 -9.01 -5.33
C HIS A 142 6.86 -7.56 -5.59
N ILE A 143 5.95 -6.61 -5.62
CA ILE A 143 6.26 -5.17 -5.75
C ILE A 143 7.19 -4.73 -4.60
N SER A 144 6.84 -5.08 -3.35
CA SER A 144 7.62 -4.69 -2.18
C SER A 144 9.03 -5.29 -2.19
N MET A 145 9.17 -6.53 -2.64
CA MET A 145 10.48 -7.17 -2.80
C MET A 145 11.31 -6.52 -3.89
N ALA A 146 10.70 -6.14 -5.00
CA ALA A 146 11.39 -5.42 -6.07
C ALA A 146 11.85 -4.05 -5.62
N TYR A 147 11.01 -3.32 -4.89
CA TYR A 147 11.36 -2.02 -4.31
C TYR A 147 12.51 -2.14 -3.31
N TYR A 148 12.45 -3.16 -2.45
CA TYR A 148 13.53 -3.45 -1.50
C TYR A 148 14.86 -3.68 -2.23
N ALA A 149 14.84 -4.53 -3.26
CA ALA A 149 16.05 -4.86 -4.03
C ALA A 149 16.66 -3.62 -4.71
N ASP A 150 15.83 -2.72 -5.23
CA ASP A 150 16.29 -1.49 -5.87
C ASP A 150 16.95 -0.52 -4.88
N HIS A 151 16.55 -0.58 -3.60
CA HIS A 151 17.05 0.33 -2.56
C HIS A 151 18.08 -0.31 -1.63
N HIS A 152 18.34 -1.62 -1.79
CA HIS A 152 19.36 -2.36 -1.05
C HIS A 152 20.20 -3.17 -2.05
N PRO A 153 20.97 -2.51 -2.93
CA PRO A 153 21.77 -3.22 -3.92
C PRO A 153 22.78 -4.14 -3.23
N ILE A 154 22.90 -5.36 -3.73
CA ILE A 154 23.90 -6.33 -3.27
C ILE A 154 25.28 -5.74 -3.57
N GLN A 155 26.06 -5.50 -2.51
CA GLN A 155 27.48 -5.17 -2.70
C GLN A 155 28.18 -6.43 -3.23
N ASP A 156 28.78 -6.29 -4.40
CA ASP A 156 29.56 -7.40 -4.98
C ASP A 156 30.85 -7.53 -4.19
N ASP A 157 30.90 -8.46 -3.23
CA ASP A 157 32.08 -8.75 -2.41
C ASP A 157 33.31 -9.17 -3.24
N ASN A 158 33.10 -9.53 -4.51
CA ASN A 158 34.19 -9.88 -5.42
C ASN A 158 35.05 -8.67 -5.83
N GLN A 159 34.58 -7.45 -5.67
CA GLN A 159 35.42 -6.26 -5.93
C GLN A 159 36.38 -5.95 -4.79
N ALA A 160 36.13 -6.47 -3.61
CA ALA A 160 37.02 -6.26 -2.45
C ALA A 160 38.19 -7.26 -2.40
N ALA A 161 38.22 -8.25 -3.26
CA ALA A 161 39.23 -9.34 -3.26
C ALA A 161 40.35 -9.16 -4.29
N ILE A 162 40.43 -8.00 -4.94
CA ILE A 162 41.49 -7.72 -5.90
C ILE A 162 42.57 -6.85 -5.25
#